data_952e3bbb1f3ae61055ca67ac728bbf0c
#
_entry.id   952e3bbb1f3ae61055ca67ac728bbf0c
#
_cell.length_a   1.000
_cell.length_b   1.000
_cell.length_c   1.000
_cell.angle_alpha   90.00
_cell.angle_beta   90.00
_cell.angle_gamma   90.00
#
_symmetry.space_group_name_H-M   'P 1'
#
loop_
_entity.id
_entity.type
_entity.pdbx_description
1 polymer ?
#
loop_
_entity_poly.entity_id
_entity_poly.type
_entity_poly.pdbx_seq_one_letter_code
_entity_poly.pdbx_strand_id
1 'polypeptide(L)'
;MTIETVNFAKDRFLVTGGAGFLGSFVCRKLRQRGVSGDRLVVPRRRDYDLVDQQAAKKLYADARPDVVINLAAEVGGIGANRANPGRFFYANLAMGLHLIEQGRLAGLKKFVQVGTICAYPKLTPVPFREQDLWSGYPEETNAPYGIAKKALLVMCQAYRQQYGLNTIYLLPVNLYGPGDNFDPETSHVIPALIRKCLEARDRGASKIVCWGDGSPTREFLYVEDAAEGLVLATERYDDGEPVNLGSGREIAIRDLAMLIARLTGFTGKIEWDTSKPNGQPRRCLDVTRACERFGFVATTDFETGLARTIEWFREHASA
;
A
#
# COMPACT_ATOMS: atom_id res chain seq x y z
N MET A 1 30.88 0.92 -7.27
CA MET A 1 30.63 0.08 -6.08
C MET A 1 29.82 -1.10 -6.51
N THR A 2 30.23 -2.32 -6.18
CA THR A 2 29.41 -3.52 -6.40
C THR A 2 28.25 -3.50 -5.41
N ILE A 3 27.00 -3.48 -5.92
CA ILE A 3 25.81 -3.56 -5.08
C ILE A 3 25.78 -4.97 -4.50
N GLU A 4 25.78 -5.07 -3.17
CA GLU A 4 25.64 -6.36 -2.49
C GLU A 4 24.23 -6.90 -2.67
N THR A 5 24.11 -8.15 -3.11
CA THR A 5 22.82 -8.81 -3.29
C THR A 5 22.19 -9.15 -1.94
N VAL A 6 20.87 -8.94 -1.81
CA VAL A 6 20.11 -9.34 -0.61
C VAL A 6 20.13 -10.86 -0.45
N ASN A 7 20.42 -11.33 0.76
CA ASN A 7 20.47 -12.75 1.10
C ASN A 7 19.47 -13.08 2.22
N PHE A 8 18.35 -13.68 1.89
CA PHE A 8 17.28 -14.03 2.84
C PHE A 8 17.74 -14.99 3.94
N ALA A 9 18.76 -15.81 3.67
CA ALA A 9 19.30 -16.75 4.64
C ALA A 9 20.33 -16.14 5.63
N LYS A 10 20.81 -14.92 5.38
CA LYS A 10 21.87 -14.30 6.20
C LYS A 10 21.48 -12.91 6.72
N ASP A 11 20.83 -12.09 5.89
CA ASP A 11 20.56 -10.68 6.20
C ASP A 11 19.47 -10.52 7.28
N ARG A 12 19.59 -9.48 8.09
CA ARG A 12 18.60 -9.05 9.09
C ARG A 12 17.64 -8.05 8.46
N PHE A 13 16.36 -8.34 8.56
CA PHE A 13 15.28 -7.54 7.97
C PHE A 13 14.55 -6.74 9.05
N LEU A 14 14.38 -5.44 8.80
CA LEU A 14 13.50 -4.57 9.56
C LEU A 14 12.30 -4.23 8.69
N VAL A 15 11.10 -4.66 9.10
CA VAL A 15 9.86 -4.36 8.39
C VAL A 15 9.00 -3.43 9.24
N THR A 16 9.10 -2.11 8.99
CA THR A 16 8.23 -1.14 9.67
C THR A 16 6.81 -1.28 9.13
N GLY A 17 5.80 -1.16 9.99
CA GLY A 17 4.43 -1.49 9.60
C GLY A 17 4.19 -2.98 9.36
N GLY A 18 5.17 -3.84 9.70
CA GLY A 18 5.11 -5.29 9.45
C GLY A 18 3.99 -6.03 10.19
N ALA A 19 3.39 -5.41 11.21
CA ALA A 19 2.24 -5.96 11.92
C ALA A 19 0.88 -5.46 11.38
N GLY A 20 0.88 -4.60 10.37
CA GLY A 20 -0.32 -4.11 9.70
C GLY A 20 -0.78 -5.03 8.57
N PHE A 21 -1.79 -4.56 7.84
CA PHE A 21 -2.43 -5.30 6.74
C PHE A 21 -1.39 -5.85 5.74
N LEU A 22 -0.77 -5.01 4.92
CA LEU A 22 0.25 -5.43 3.95
C LEU A 22 1.47 -6.08 4.63
N GLY A 23 1.90 -5.52 5.77
CA GLY A 23 3.12 -5.93 6.44
C GLY A 23 3.10 -7.38 6.93
N SER A 24 1.95 -7.89 7.38
CA SER A 24 1.79 -9.28 7.82
C SER A 24 2.06 -10.27 6.67
N PHE A 25 1.60 -9.96 5.47
CA PHE A 25 1.86 -10.75 4.26
C PHE A 25 3.31 -10.66 3.81
N VAL A 26 3.93 -9.46 3.84
CA VAL A 26 5.36 -9.29 3.55
C VAL A 26 6.20 -10.11 4.51
N CYS A 27 5.94 -10.05 5.81
CA CYS A 27 6.64 -10.85 6.82
C CYS A 27 6.47 -12.36 6.59
N ARG A 28 5.28 -12.79 6.17
CA ARG A 28 5.03 -14.20 5.81
C ARG A 28 5.85 -14.61 4.59
N LYS A 29 5.88 -13.80 3.52
CA LYS A 29 6.68 -14.07 2.31
C LYS A 29 8.19 -14.08 2.61
N LEU A 30 8.68 -13.19 3.45
CA LEU A 30 10.09 -13.21 3.89
C LEU A 30 10.45 -14.51 4.61
N ARG A 31 9.59 -14.99 5.51
CA ARG A 31 9.80 -16.30 6.17
C ARG A 31 9.79 -17.45 5.17
N GLN A 32 8.89 -17.45 4.19
CA GLN A 32 8.87 -18.45 3.11
C GLN A 32 10.15 -18.44 2.25
N ARG A 33 10.83 -17.28 2.16
CA ARG A 33 12.14 -17.12 1.48
C ARG A 33 13.34 -17.47 2.38
N GLY A 34 13.13 -17.91 3.63
CA GLY A 34 14.18 -18.38 4.54
C GLY A 34 14.66 -17.34 5.56
N VAL A 35 13.99 -16.19 5.71
CA VAL A 35 14.29 -15.28 6.81
C VAL A 35 13.78 -15.88 8.12
N SER A 36 14.70 -16.24 9.03
CA SER A 36 14.35 -16.78 10.34
C SER A 36 13.78 -15.71 11.27
N GLY A 37 13.03 -16.14 12.29
CA GLY A 37 12.33 -15.22 13.20
C GLY A 37 13.25 -14.27 13.97
N ASP A 38 14.46 -14.70 14.33
CA ASP A 38 15.50 -13.91 15.01
C ASP A 38 16.13 -12.82 14.12
N ARG A 39 16.00 -12.95 12.80
CA ARG A 39 16.49 -11.99 11.80
C ARG A 39 15.39 -11.12 11.19
N LEU A 40 14.13 -11.31 11.60
CA LEU A 40 13.00 -10.51 11.15
C LEU A 40 12.47 -9.63 12.28
N VAL A 41 12.81 -8.36 12.26
CA VAL A 41 12.39 -7.37 13.26
C VAL A 41 11.15 -6.63 12.76
N VAL A 42 10.08 -6.66 13.57
CA VAL A 42 8.80 -5.98 13.28
C VAL A 42 8.48 -5.04 14.45
N PRO A 43 8.86 -3.76 14.37
CA PRO A 43 8.65 -2.81 15.45
C PRO A 43 7.16 -2.45 15.59
N ARG A 44 6.74 -2.17 16.82
CA ARG A 44 5.42 -1.63 17.12
C ARG A 44 5.51 -0.15 17.42
N ARG A 45 4.47 0.62 17.03
CA ARG A 45 4.43 2.07 17.28
C ARG A 45 4.57 2.43 18.76
N ARG A 46 3.97 1.63 19.66
CA ARG A 46 4.07 1.83 21.11
C ARG A 46 5.49 1.74 21.65
N ASP A 47 6.38 0.98 20.96
CA ASP A 47 7.76 0.76 21.37
C ASP A 47 8.72 1.73 20.65
N TYR A 48 8.38 2.11 19.41
CA TYR A 48 9.14 3.02 18.55
C TYR A 48 8.19 3.90 17.73
N ASP A 49 7.92 5.14 18.17
CA ASP A 49 7.20 6.11 17.34
C ASP A 49 8.15 6.71 16.31
N LEU A 50 8.04 6.26 15.07
CA LEU A 50 8.94 6.66 13.98
C LEU A 50 8.83 8.13 13.57
N VAL A 51 7.83 8.85 14.06
CA VAL A 51 7.72 10.31 13.93
C VAL A 51 8.76 11.01 14.82
N ASP A 52 9.24 10.34 15.86
CA ASP A 52 10.35 10.77 16.69
C ASP A 52 11.68 10.25 16.14
N GLN A 53 12.61 11.17 15.85
CA GLN A 53 13.94 10.85 15.36
C GLN A 53 14.74 9.97 16.34
N GLN A 54 14.60 10.21 17.64
CA GLN A 54 15.34 9.43 18.65
C GLN A 54 14.83 7.99 18.71
N ALA A 55 13.52 7.78 18.56
CA ALA A 55 12.94 6.44 18.47
C ALA A 55 13.44 5.69 17.22
N ALA A 56 13.53 6.36 16.06
CA ALA A 56 14.09 5.77 14.86
C ALA A 56 15.59 5.40 15.05
N LYS A 57 16.38 6.29 15.65
CA LYS A 57 17.79 6.02 15.98
C LYS A 57 17.93 4.81 16.92
N LYS A 58 17.11 4.76 17.98
CA LYS A 58 17.08 3.63 18.91
C LYS A 58 16.71 2.32 18.21
N LEU A 59 15.71 2.35 17.34
CA LEU A 59 15.28 1.19 16.56
C LEU A 59 16.43 0.59 15.73
N TYR A 60 17.22 1.43 15.05
CA TYR A 60 18.36 0.96 14.27
C TYR A 60 19.47 0.38 15.15
N ALA A 61 19.74 0.97 16.31
CA ALA A 61 20.72 0.47 17.27
C ALA A 61 20.32 -0.92 17.83
N ASP A 62 19.02 -1.09 18.12
CA ASP A 62 18.48 -2.35 18.68
C ASP A 62 18.35 -3.44 17.59
N ALA A 63 17.83 -3.09 16.41
CA ALA A 63 17.55 -4.04 15.33
C ALA A 63 18.79 -4.43 14.51
N ARG A 64 19.73 -3.51 14.31
CA ARG A 64 20.92 -3.66 13.45
C ARG A 64 20.57 -4.30 12.10
N PRO A 65 19.68 -3.71 11.32
CA PRO A 65 19.21 -4.32 10.07
C PRO A 65 20.25 -4.20 8.97
N ASP A 66 20.28 -5.20 8.07
CA ASP A 66 20.95 -5.11 6.77
C ASP A 66 19.98 -4.57 5.71
N VAL A 67 18.72 -4.93 5.80
CA VAL A 67 17.65 -4.56 4.86
C VAL A 67 16.47 -3.96 5.59
N VAL A 68 15.96 -2.82 5.11
CA VAL A 68 14.74 -2.20 5.64
C VAL A 68 13.65 -2.18 4.57
N ILE A 69 12.45 -2.66 4.93
CA ILE A 69 11.23 -2.51 4.14
C ILE A 69 10.29 -1.57 4.90
N ASN A 70 10.16 -0.33 4.40
CA ASN A 70 9.35 0.69 5.04
C ASN A 70 7.91 0.68 4.53
N LEU A 71 7.01 0.05 5.30
CA LEU A 71 5.56 0.02 5.08
C LEU A 71 4.82 0.94 6.07
N ALA A 72 5.53 1.54 7.03
CA ALA A 72 4.90 2.42 8.00
C ALA A 72 4.24 3.62 7.30
N ALA A 73 2.98 3.85 7.62
CA ALA A 73 2.22 4.97 7.12
C ALA A 73 1.02 5.27 8.02
N GLU A 74 0.65 6.54 8.10
CA GLU A 74 -0.67 6.96 8.56
C GLU A 74 -1.53 7.23 7.31
N VAL A 75 -2.53 6.39 7.09
CA VAL A 75 -3.38 6.41 5.88
C VAL A 75 -4.85 6.19 6.25
N GLY A 76 -5.74 6.55 5.33
CA GLY A 76 -7.16 6.27 5.45
C GLY A 76 -7.90 6.62 4.17
N GLY A 77 -9.21 6.40 4.14
CA GLY A 77 -10.06 6.78 3.02
C GLY A 77 -10.14 8.31 2.82
N ILE A 78 -10.94 8.76 1.84
CA ILE A 78 -11.11 10.17 1.48
C ILE A 78 -11.53 11.03 2.70
N GLY A 79 -12.42 10.50 3.56
CA GLY A 79 -12.85 11.19 4.78
C GLY A 79 -11.70 11.46 5.75
N ALA A 80 -10.89 10.45 6.03
CA ALA A 80 -9.73 10.56 6.91
C ALA A 80 -8.66 11.53 6.37
N ASN A 81 -8.39 11.51 5.06
CA ASN A 81 -7.48 12.45 4.41
C ASN A 81 -7.96 13.91 4.53
N ARG A 82 -9.26 14.15 4.35
CA ARG A 82 -9.85 15.50 4.53
C ARG A 82 -9.79 15.98 5.97
N ALA A 83 -9.99 15.08 6.93
CA ALA A 83 -9.97 15.44 8.34
C ALA A 83 -8.55 15.67 8.89
N ASN A 84 -7.53 15.03 8.32
CA ASN A 84 -6.17 15.01 8.87
C ASN A 84 -5.05 15.36 7.86
N PRO A 85 -5.19 16.38 6.98
CA PRO A 85 -4.23 16.64 5.92
C PRO A 85 -2.83 16.96 6.44
N GLY A 86 -2.72 17.82 7.44
CA GLY A 86 -1.44 18.22 8.04
C GLY A 86 -0.77 17.05 8.78
N ARG A 87 -1.54 16.26 9.53
CA ARG A 87 -1.04 15.08 10.25
C ARG A 87 -0.49 14.03 9.28
N PHE A 88 -1.23 13.73 8.21
CA PHE A 88 -0.83 12.73 7.23
C PHE A 88 0.41 13.17 6.45
N PHE A 89 0.50 14.47 6.10
CA PHE A 89 1.72 15.00 5.50
C PHE A 89 2.92 14.84 6.44
N TYR A 90 2.82 15.39 7.65
CA TYR A 90 3.92 15.42 8.61
C TYR A 90 4.39 14.03 9.01
N ALA A 91 3.47 13.17 9.46
CA ALA A 91 3.84 11.86 9.99
C ALA A 91 4.49 10.97 8.92
N ASN A 92 3.90 10.91 7.71
CA ASN A 92 4.47 10.07 6.64
C ASN A 92 5.83 10.58 6.16
N LEU A 93 6.02 11.90 6.09
CA LEU A 93 7.31 12.47 5.72
C LEU A 93 8.36 12.23 6.81
N ALA A 94 8.06 12.53 8.07
CA ALA A 94 8.97 12.39 9.20
C ALA A 94 9.45 10.94 9.38
N MET A 95 8.53 9.97 9.37
CA MET A 95 8.89 8.55 9.45
C MET A 95 9.89 8.14 8.37
N GLY A 96 9.62 8.52 7.12
CA GLY A 96 10.51 8.19 6.01
C GLY A 96 11.87 8.88 6.10
N LEU A 97 11.89 10.19 6.40
CA LEU A 97 13.11 10.97 6.60
C LEU A 97 14.02 10.33 7.65
N HIS A 98 13.47 10.02 8.82
CA HIS A 98 14.24 9.44 9.92
C HIS A 98 14.78 8.07 9.56
N LEU A 99 13.96 7.21 8.94
CA LEU A 99 14.38 5.86 8.58
C LEU A 99 15.46 5.84 7.49
N ILE A 100 15.34 6.67 6.44
CA ILE A 100 16.34 6.74 5.37
C ILE A 100 17.66 7.27 5.91
N GLU A 101 17.65 8.35 6.72
CA GLU A 101 18.89 8.91 7.29
C GLU A 101 19.56 7.93 8.27
N GLN A 102 18.79 7.30 9.15
CA GLN A 102 19.38 6.29 10.05
C GLN A 102 19.90 5.08 9.26
N GLY A 103 19.24 4.72 8.17
CA GLY A 103 19.72 3.67 7.27
C GLY A 103 21.06 3.98 6.64
N ARG A 104 21.25 5.22 6.17
CA ARG A 104 22.55 5.69 5.67
C ARG A 104 23.64 5.61 6.74
N LEU A 105 23.33 6.11 7.94
CA LEU A 105 24.30 6.12 9.06
C LEU A 105 24.67 4.72 9.55
N ALA A 106 23.71 3.78 9.45
CA ALA A 106 23.92 2.38 9.82
C ALA A 106 24.62 1.54 8.73
N GLY A 107 24.84 2.10 7.52
CA GLY A 107 25.46 1.38 6.41
C GLY A 107 24.55 0.27 5.84
N LEU A 108 23.25 0.56 5.71
CA LEU A 108 22.30 -0.42 5.15
C LEU A 108 22.73 -0.93 3.78
N LYS A 109 22.54 -2.22 3.59
CA LYS A 109 22.68 -2.90 2.31
C LYS A 109 21.57 -2.48 1.33
N LYS A 110 20.32 -2.37 1.82
CA LYS A 110 19.17 -1.97 0.99
C LYS A 110 18.05 -1.33 1.80
N PHE A 111 17.44 -0.29 1.23
CA PHE A 111 16.25 0.36 1.75
C PHE A 111 15.11 0.31 0.72
N VAL A 112 13.99 -0.30 1.07
CA VAL A 112 12.79 -0.38 0.24
C VAL A 112 11.74 0.60 0.76
N GLN A 113 11.51 1.67 0.01
CA GLN A 113 10.48 2.66 0.34
C GLN A 113 9.18 2.36 -0.41
N VAL A 114 8.10 2.23 0.33
CA VAL A 114 6.78 2.10 -0.26
C VAL A 114 6.12 3.48 -0.38
N GLY A 115 5.80 3.83 -1.62
CA GLY A 115 5.05 5.01 -2.04
C GLY A 115 3.55 4.76 -2.11
N THR A 116 2.89 5.41 -3.08
CA THR A 116 1.44 5.31 -3.27
C THR A 116 1.03 5.80 -4.65
N ILE A 117 -0.03 5.21 -5.23
CA ILE A 117 -0.68 5.74 -6.45
C ILE A 117 -1.19 7.18 -6.26
N CYS A 118 -1.47 7.60 -5.02
CA CYS A 118 -1.91 8.97 -4.72
C CYS A 118 -0.84 10.05 -4.98
N ALA A 119 0.41 9.65 -5.28
CA ALA A 119 1.48 10.55 -5.68
C ALA A 119 1.35 11.05 -7.13
N TYR A 120 0.56 10.37 -7.96
CA TYR A 120 0.33 10.76 -9.34
C TYR A 120 -0.52 12.01 -9.47
N PRO A 121 -0.27 12.85 -10.49
CA PRO A 121 -1.11 13.99 -10.80
C PRO A 121 -2.57 13.61 -11.06
N LYS A 122 -3.49 14.51 -10.70
CA LYS A 122 -4.93 14.31 -10.89
C LYS A 122 -5.33 14.00 -12.33
N LEU A 123 -4.66 14.61 -13.29
CA LEU A 123 -4.95 14.51 -14.72
C LEU A 123 -3.93 13.63 -15.46
N THR A 124 -3.35 12.64 -14.80
CA THR A 124 -2.43 11.69 -15.45
C THR A 124 -3.18 10.84 -16.49
N PRO A 125 -2.64 10.68 -17.72
CA PRO A 125 -3.16 9.71 -18.68
C PRO A 125 -3.18 8.29 -18.11
N VAL A 126 -4.21 7.53 -18.44
CA VAL A 126 -4.35 6.13 -17.98
C VAL A 126 -3.96 5.18 -19.13
N PRO A 127 -3.11 4.16 -18.85
CA PRO A 127 -2.53 3.79 -17.56
C PRO A 127 -1.40 4.74 -17.11
N PHE A 128 -1.27 4.96 -15.79
CA PHE A 128 -0.28 5.84 -15.18
C PHE A 128 1.12 5.24 -15.32
N ARG A 129 2.02 5.96 -15.95
CA ARG A 129 3.44 5.58 -16.11
C ARG A 129 4.28 6.31 -15.08
N GLU A 130 5.34 5.69 -14.60
CA GLU A 130 6.19 6.27 -13.55
C GLU A 130 6.82 7.62 -13.98
N GLN A 131 7.08 7.82 -15.24
CA GLN A 131 7.56 9.10 -15.79
C GLN A 131 6.55 10.25 -15.63
N ASP A 132 5.27 9.95 -15.51
CA ASP A 132 4.21 10.95 -15.39
C ASP A 132 4.05 11.49 -13.96
N LEU A 133 4.78 10.94 -12.98
CA LEU A 133 4.73 11.38 -11.58
C LEU A 133 4.91 12.89 -11.40
N TRP A 134 5.70 13.52 -12.27
CA TRP A 134 6.05 14.95 -12.16
C TRP A 134 5.24 15.86 -13.07
N SER A 135 4.27 15.35 -13.83
CA SER A 135 3.50 16.11 -14.83
C SER A 135 2.41 17.02 -14.24
N GLY A 136 2.29 17.11 -12.91
CA GLY A 136 1.30 17.98 -12.28
C GLY A 136 1.13 17.73 -10.78
N TYR A 137 0.04 18.30 -10.23
CA TYR A 137 -0.32 18.21 -8.81
C TYR A 137 -1.28 17.03 -8.56
N PRO A 138 -1.13 16.29 -7.46
CA PRO A 138 -2.04 15.21 -7.10
C PRO A 138 -3.48 15.70 -6.84
N GLU A 139 -4.43 14.76 -6.78
CA GLU A 139 -5.81 15.06 -6.41
C GLU A 139 -5.84 15.69 -5.00
N GLU A 140 -6.57 16.79 -4.83
CA GLU A 140 -6.45 17.72 -3.72
C GLU A 140 -6.65 17.08 -2.34
N THR A 141 -7.57 16.12 -2.23
CA THR A 141 -7.85 15.45 -0.95
C THR A 141 -6.74 14.50 -0.52
N ASN A 142 -6.02 13.93 -1.48
CA ASN A 142 -4.90 13.01 -1.25
C ASN A 142 -3.53 13.70 -1.37
N ALA A 143 -3.49 14.94 -1.86
CA ALA A 143 -2.24 15.63 -2.16
C ALA A 143 -1.27 15.70 -0.98
N PRO A 144 -1.69 16.05 0.26
CA PRO A 144 -0.77 16.10 1.39
C PRO A 144 -0.04 14.77 1.62
N TYR A 145 -0.77 13.66 1.63
CA TYR A 145 -0.20 12.31 1.74
C TYR A 145 0.66 11.95 0.52
N GLY A 146 0.14 12.19 -0.69
CA GLY A 146 0.82 11.87 -1.95
C GLY A 146 2.15 12.63 -2.10
N ILE A 147 2.17 13.93 -1.77
CA ILE A 147 3.39 14.76 -1.82
C ILE A 147 4.40 14.34 -0.75
N ALA A 148 3.97 14.01 0.48
CA ALA A 148 4.87 13.49 1.50
C ALA A 148 5.61 12.23 1.02
N LYS A 149 4.87 11.28 0.42
CA LYS A 149 5.45 10.07 -0.17
C LYS A 149 6.36 10.40 -1.37
N LYS A 150 5.97 11.32 -2.23
CA LYS A 150 6.76 11.76 -3.40
C LYS A 150 8.07 12.46 -2.99
N ALA A 151 8.07 13.22 -1.90
CA ALA A 151 9.29 13.81 -1.34
C ALA A 151 10.30 12.73 -0.89
N LEU A 152 9.81 11.60 -0.36
CA LEU A 152 10.67 10.47 -0.02
C LEU A 152 11.27 9.77 -1.25
N LEU A 153 10.61 9.79 -2.41
CA LEU A 153 11.21 9.33 -3.67
C LEU A 153 12.44 10.17 -4.01
N VAL A 154 12.31 11.51 -3.95
CA VAL A 154 13.44 12.42 -4.20
C VAL A 154 14.58 12.15 -3.22
N MET A 155 14.28 11.98 -1.94
CA MET A 155 15.29 11.65 -0.93
C MET A 155 15.99 10.33 -1.23
N CYS A 156 15.25 9.27 -1.58
CA CYS A 156 15.82 7.99 -1.98
C CYS A 156 16.81 8.15 -3.15
N GLN A 157 16.41 8.87 -4.20
CA GLN A 157 17.26 9.11 -5.37
C GLN A 157 18.50 9.95 -5.02
N ALA A 158 18.33 11.03 -4.25
CA ALA A 158 19.44 11.87 -3.80
C ALA A 158 20.44 11.11 -2.92
N TYR A 159 19.94 10.26 -2.00
CA TYR A 159 20.79 9.45 -1.12
C TYR A 159 21.54 8.35 -1.88
N ARG A 160 20.88 7.79 -2.89
CA ARG A 160 21.56 6.86 -3.82
C ARG A 160 22.69 7.55 -4.56
N GLN A 161 22.43 8.72 -5.11
CA GLN A 161 23.42 9.50 -5.86
C GLN A 161 24.60 9.97 -5.00
N GLN A 162 24.31 10.55 -3.85
CA GLN A 162 25.32 11.21 -3.01
C GLN A 162 26.08 10.22 -2.11
N TYR A 163 25.40 9.24 -1.53
CA TYR A 163 25.96 8.37 -0.52
C TYR A 163 26.09 6.91 -0.94
N GLY A 164 25.63 6.55 -2.14
CA GLY A 164 25.61 5.16 -2.60
C GLY A 164 24.62 4.25 -1.85
N LEU A 165 23.69 4.81 -1.08
CA LEU A 165 22.69 4.03 -0.38
C LEU A 165 21.76 3.33 -1.38
N ASN A 166 21.74 2.00 -1.40
CA ASN A 166 20.85 1.25 -2.29
C ASN A 166 19.40 1.39 -1.85
N THR A 167 18.70 2.37 -2.40
CA THR A 167 17.28 2.62 -2.17
C THR A 167 16.46 2.23 -3.39
N ILE A 168 15.32 1.58 -3.19
CA ILE A 168 14.31 1.37 -4.24
C ILE A 168 12.96 1.96 -3.80
N TYR A 169 12.13 2.35 -4.77
CA TYR A 169 10.85 2.99 -4.50
C TYR A 169 9.72 2.32 -5.27
N LEU A 170 8.71 1.82 -4.56
CA LEU A 170 7.62 1.05 -5.13
C LEU A 170 6.27 1.76 -4.91
N LEU A 171 5.44 1.80 -5.94
CA LEU A 171 4.17 2.52 -5.99
C LEU A 171 3.00 1.51 -6.07
N PRO A 172 2.52 0.97 -4.93
CA PRO A 172 1.36 0.09 -4.98
C PRO A 172 0.08 0.85 -5.33
N VAL A 173 -0.78 0.18 -6.07
CA VAL A 173 -2.18 0.58 -6.29
C VAL A 173 -3.02 0.33 -5.03
N ASN A 174 -4.34 0.52 -5.09
CA ASN A 174 -5.24 0.20 -3.99
C ASN A 174 -5.17 -1.30 -3.67
N LEU A 175 -4.82 -1.61 -2.43
CA LEU A 175 -4.72 -2.99 -1.96
C LEU A 175 -6.05 -3.45 -1.37
N TYR A 176 -6.31 -4.76 -1.42
CA TYR A 176 -7.43 -5.40 -0.77
C TYR A 176 -7.07 -6.84 -0.36
N GLY A 177 -7.75 -7.39 0.62
CA GLY A 177 -7.54 -8.78 1.05
C GLY A 177 -7.89 -9.03 2.51
N PRO A 178 -7.67 -10.26 3.00
CA PRO A 178 -7.82 -10.62 4.41
C PRO A 178 -6.99 -9.71 5.33
N GLY A 179 -7.61 -9.22 6.41
CA GLY A 179 -6.96 -8.32 7.37
C GLY A 179 -6.95 -6.85 6.98
N ASP A 180 -7.66 -6.46 5.91
CA ASP A 180 -7.86 -5.05 5.56
C ASP A 180 -8.65 -4.31 6.65
N ASN A 181 -8.69 -2.98 6.58
CA ASN A 181 -9.45 -2.14 7.49
C ASN A 181 -10.93 -2.09 7.10
N PHE A 182 -11.81 -2.67 7.93
CA PHE A 182 -13.26 -2.68 7.75
C PHE A 182 -14.00 -1.63 8.60
N ASP A 183 -13.30 -0.70 9.23
CA ASP A 183 -13.93 0.37 10.01
C ASP A 183 -14.81 1.26 9.11
N PRO A 184 -16.07 1.59 9.50
CA PRO A 184 -17.00 2.32 8.65
C PRO A 184 -16.56 3.72 8.24
N GLU A 185 -15.73 4.38 9.06
CA GLU A 185 -15.33 5.76 8.86
C GLU A 185 -14.01 5.88 8.09
N THR A 186 -13.14 4.88 8.20
CA THR A 186 -11.76 4.97 7.69
C THR A 186 -11.43 3.97 6.60
N SER A 187 -12.31 2.98 6.34
CA SER A 187 -12.07 1.92 5.35
C SER A 187 -12.05 2.42 3.89
N HIS A 188 -11.40 1.65 3.05
CA HIS A 188 -11.46 1.80 1.59
C HIS A 188 -12.73 1.15 1.01
N VAL A 189 -12.96 1.34 -0.29
CA VAL A 189 -14.21 0.99 -0.97
C VAL A 189 -14.55 -0.51 -0.90
N ILE A 190 -13.59 -1.42 -1.09
CA ILE A 190 -13.86 -2.88 -1.04
C ILE A 190 -14.31 -3.31 0.35
N PRO A 191 -13.56 -3.08 1.44
CA PRO A 191 -14.01 -3.47 2.78
C PRO A 191 -15.32 -2.76 3.19
N ALA A 192 -15.53 -1.49 2.79
CA ALA A 192 -16.78 -0.78 3.04
C ALA A 192 -17.98 -1.44 2.35
N LEU A 193 -17.85 -1.85 1.08
CA LEU A 193 -18.91 -2.53 0.34
C LEU A 193 -19.19 -3.93 0.90
N ILE A 194 -18.15 -4.71 1.22
CA ILE A 194 -18.29 -6.04 1.81
C ILE A 194 -19.09 -5.96 3.11
N ARG A 195 -18.66 -5.10 4.03
CA ARG A 195 -19.35 -4.89 5.31
C ARG A 195 -20.79 -4.46 5.09
N LYS A 196 -21.02 -3.44 4.26
CA LYS A 196 -22.36 -2.90 3.97
C LYS A 196 -23.31 -3.97 3.40
N CYS A 197 -22.84 -4.80 2.46
CA CYS A 197 -23.64 -5.87 1.86
C CYS A 197 -23.96 -6.98 2.89
N LEU A 198 -22.98 -7.41 3.69
CA LEU A 198 -23.18 -8.44 4.69
C LEU A 198 -24.15 -7.97 5.78
N GLU A 199 -23.95 -6.79 6.35
CA GLU A 199 -24.85 -6.23 7.35
C GLU A 199 -26.29 -5.99 6.83
N ALA A 200 -26.42 -5.58 5.57
CA ALA A 200 -27.74 -5.41 4.93
C ALA A 200 -28.43 -6.75 4.70
N ARG A 201 -27.70 -7.76 4.24
CA ARG A 201 -28.21 -9.13 4.07
C ARG A 201 -28.72 -9.69 5.41
N ASP A 202 -27.91 -9.59 6.46
CA ASP A 202 -28.20 -10.20 7.75
C ASP A 202 -29.39 -9.54 8.47
N ARG A 203 -29.65 -8.26 8.14
CA ARG A 203 -30.84 -7.50 8.59
C ARG A 203 -32.04 -7.62 7.66
N GLY A 204 -31.95 -8.34 6.55
CA GLY A 204 -33.01 -8.41 5.53
C GLY A 204 -33.34 -7.07 4.87
N ALA A 205 -32.35 -6.16 4.78
CA ALA A 205 -32.58 -4.84 4.22
C ALA A 205 -32.83 -4.92 2.69
N SER A 206 -33.80 -4.15 2.21
CA SER A 206 -34.19 -4.13 0.79
C SER A 206 -33.21 -3.37 -0.09
N LYS A 207 -32.30 -2.57 0.50
CA LYS A 207 -31.32 -1.75 -0.24
C LYS A 207 -30.10 -1.39 0.58
N ILE A 208 -29.01 -1.07 -0.15
CA ILE A 208 -27.85 -0.34 0.34
C ILE A 208 -27.67 0.95 -0.44
N VAL A 209 -27.05 1.98 0.18
CA VAL A 209 -26.74 3.25 -0.48
C VAL A 209 -25.24 3.37 -0.65
N CYS A 210 -24.78 3.62 -1.88
CA CYS A 210 -23.38 3.87 -2.24
C CYS A 210 -23.22 5.33 -2.70
N TRP A 211 -22.04 5.91 -2.45
CA TRP A 211 -21.75 7.29 -2.82
C TRP A 211 -21.44 7.41 -4.32
N GLY A 212 -21.79 8.56 -4.91
CA GLY A 212 -21.56 8.89 -6.31
C GLY A 212 -22.57 8.23 -7.25
N ASP A 213 -22.15 7.93 -8.48
CA ASP A 213 -22.95 7.29 -9.51
C ASP A 213 -22.42 5.90 -9.95
N GLY A 214 -21.32 5.47 -9.33
CA GLY A 214 -20.65 4.20 -9.63
C GLY A 214 -19.86 4.16 -10.93
N SER A 215 -19.76 5.27 -11.68
CA SER A 215 -19.04 5.32 -12.95
C SER A 215 -17.51 5.28 -12.84
N PRO A 216 -16.86 5.80 -11.79
CA PRO A 216 -15.41 5.77 -11.70
C PRO A 216 -14.84 4.35 -11.74
N THR A 217 -13.69 4.21 -12.41
CA THR A 217 -12.96 2.95 -12.43
C THR A 217 -11.78 2.97 -11.49
N ARG A 218 -11.48 1.84 -10.90
CA ARG A 218 -10.33 1.64 -10.01
C ARG A 218 -9.63 0.33 -10.34
N GLU A 219 -8.34 0.35 -10.13
CA GLU A 219 -7.53 -0.85 -10.09
C GLU A 219 -7.33 -1.27 -8.64
N PHE A 220 -7.33 -2.58 -8.43
CA PHE A 220 -7.07 -3.22 -7.13
C PHE A 220 -6.04 -4.32 -7.28
N LEU A 221 -5.16 -4.44 -6.28
CA LEU A 221 -4.17 -5.50 -6.20
C LEU A 221 -4.40 -6.31 -4.92
N TYR A 222 -4.48 -7.62 -5.06
CA TYR A 222 -4.62 -8.51 -3.92
C TYR A 222 -3.37 -8.44 -3.03
N VAL A 223 -3.57 -8.36 -1.73
CA VAL A 223 -2.50 -8.08 -0.76
C VAL A 223 -1.36 -9.09 -0.79
N GLU A 224 -1.65 -10.36 -1.10
CA GLU A 224 -0.63 -11.40 -1.20
C GLU A 224 0.25 -11.22 -2.45
N ASP A 225 -0.34 -10.80 -3.58
CA ASP A 225 0.42 -10.44 -4.79
C ASP A 225 1.26 -9.19 -4.54
N ALA A 226 0.72 -8.18 -3.84
CA ALA A 226 1.48 -6.99 -3.46
C ALA A 226 2.70 -7.34 -2.59
N ALA A 227 2.52 -8.22 -1.62
CA ALA A 227 3.62 -8.70 -0.77
C ALA A 227 4.68 -9.46 -1.58
N GLU A 228 4.26 -10.30 -2.52
CA GLU A 228 5.18 -10.99 -3.44
C GLU A 228 5.96 -10.00 -4.29
N GLY A 229 5.29 -8.99 -4.88
CA GLY A 229 5.94 -7.95 -5.68
C GLY A 229 6.98 -7.16 -4.89
N LEU A 230 6.67 -6.82 -3.62
CA LEU A 230 7.62 -6.16 -2.71
C LEU A 230 8.85 -7.02 -2.42
N VAL A 231 8.67 -8.32 -2.15
CA VAL A 231 9.77 -9.24 -1.85
C VAL A 231 10.61 -9.51 -3.09
N LEU A 232 10.00 -9.70 -4.27
CA LEU A 232 10.71 -9.82 -5.55
C LEU A 232 11.56 -8.57 -5.86
N ALA A 233 10.99 -7.37 -5.69
CA ALA A 233 11.72 -6.12 -5.88
C ALA A 233 12.87 -5.98 -4.86
N THR A 234 12.65 -6.39 -3.60
CA THR A 234 13.71 -6.41 -2.58
C THR A 234 14.87 -7.30 -3.00
N GLU A 235 14.60 -8.45 -3.61
CA GLU A 235 15.59 -9.41 -4.08
C GLU A 235 16.32 -8.97 -5.35
N ARG A 236 15.58 -8.41 -6.33
CA ARG A 236 16.04 -8.34 -7.75
C ARG A 236 16.15 -6.95 -8.32
N TYR A 237 15.63 -5.93 -7.66
CA TYR A 237 15.61 -4.57 -8.19
C TYR A 237 16.55 -3.65 -7.43
N ASP A 238 17.53 -3.07 -8.14
CA ASP A 238 18.58 -2.23 -7.57
C ASP A 238 18.72 -0.87 -8.28
N ASP A 239 17.64 -0.38 -8.88
CA ASP A 239 17.60 0.90 -9.57
C ASP A 239 16.90 1.98 -8.72
N GLY A 240 17.26 3.25 -8.90
CA GLY A 240 16.62 4.41 -8.25
C GLY A 240 15.31 4.87 -8.89
N GLU A 241 14.96 4.33 -10.05
CA GLU A 241 13.70 4.65 -10.72
C GLU A 241 12.50 4.05 -9.95
N PRO A 242 11.39 4.79 -9.77
CA PRO A 242 10.21 4.24 -9.13
C PRO A 242 9.56 3.16 -9.98
N VAL A 243 8.90 2.19 -9.34
CA VAL A 243 8.18 1.10 -10.02
C VAL A 243 6.77 0.95 -9.50
N ASN A 244 5.82 0.91 -10.42
CA ASN A 244 4.42 0.63 -10.15
C ASN A 244 4.20 -0.83 -9.76
N LEU A 245 3.40 -1.07 -8.71
CA LEU A 245 2.91 -2.39 -8.33
C LEU A 245 1.39 -2.43 -8.44
N GLY A 246 0.89 -3.10 -9.46
CA GLY A 246 -0.52 -3.19 -9.75
C GLY A 246 -0.92 -4.50 -10.43
N SER A 247 -2.19 -4.63 -10.75
CA SER A 247 -2.74 -5.74 -11.55
C SER A 247 -2.89 -5.38 -13.02
N GLY A 248 -2.85 -4.09 -13.36
CA GLY A 248 -3.13 -3.57 -14.70
C GLY A 248 -4.60 -3.70 -15.13
N ARG A 249 -5.53 -4.00 -14.21
CA ARG A 249 -6.94 -4.25 -14.49
C ARG A 249 -7.84 -3.27 -13.77
N GLU A 250 -8.69 -2.60 -14.52
CA GLU A 250 -9.70 -1.67 -13.98
C GLU A 250 -11.06 -2.35 -13.84
N ILE A 251 -11.81 -1.95 -12.82
CA ILE A 251 -13.22 -2.27 -12.64
C ILE A 251 -13.99 -1.01 -12.28
N ALA A 252 -15.20 -0.82 -12.85
CA ALA A 252 -16.10 0.26 -12.44
C ALA A 252 -16.64 0.00 -11.03
N ILE A 253 -16.80 1.06 -10.23
CA ILE A 253 -17.30 0.91 -8.84
C ILE A 253 -18.69 0.28 -8.81
N ARG A 254 -19.55 0.55 -9.84
CA ARG A 254 -20.86 -0.11 -9.98
C ARG A 254 -20.74 -1.63 -10.15
N ASP A 255 -19.79 -2.08 -10.99
CA ASP A 255 -19.59 -3.49 -11.28
C ASP A 255 -18.95 -4.20 -10.07
N LEU A 256 -18.04 -3.54 -9.38
CA LEU A 256 -17.50 -3.98 -8.10
C LEU A 256 -18.60 -4.16 -7.05
N ALA A 257 -19.52 -3.20 -6.92
CA ALA A 257 -20.61 -3.28 -5.95
C ALA A 257 -21.56 -4.44 -6.26
N MET A 258 -21.89 -4.65 -7.55
CA MET A 258 -22.70 -5.80 -7.99
C MET A 258 -21.99 -7.14 -7.73
N LEU A 259 -20.68 -7.22 -8.01
CA LEU A 259 -19.89 -8.41 -7.77
C LEU A 259 -19.84 -8.75 -6.28
N ILE A 260 -19.60 -7.76 -5.42
CA ILE A 260 -19.57 -7.96 -3.95
C ILE A 260 -20.97 -8.35 -3.44
N ALA A 261 -22.05 -7.72 -3.94
CA ALA A 261 -23.42 -8.09 -3.58
C ALA A 261 -23.68 -9.58 -3.90
N ARG A 262 -23.32 -10.04 -5.10
CA ARG A 262 -23.42 -11.44 -5.52
C ARG A 262 -22.62 -12.37 -4.60
N LEU A 263 -21.36 -12.07 -4.32
CA LEU A 263 -20.47 -12.91 -3.50
C LEU A 263 -20.88 -12.95 -2.02
N THR A 264 -21.50 -11.88 -1.52
CA THR A 264 -22.01 -11.82 -0.14
C THR A 264 -23.39 -12.45 0.03
N GLY A 265 -24.12 -12.67 -1.08
CA GLY A 265 -25.51 -13.13 -1.10
C GLY A 265 -26.52 -12.02 -0.78
N PHE A 266 -26.15 -10.75 -0.92
CA PHE A 266 -27.07 -9.64 -0.80
C PHE A 266 -27.90 -9.51 -2.09
N THR A 267 -29.25 -9.57 -1.96
CA THR A 267 -30.19 -9.55 -3.08
C THR A 267 -31.00 -8.25 -3.18
N GLY A 268 -30.74 -7.29 -2.29
CA GLY A 268 -31.40 -5.99 -2.28
C GLY A 268 -30.88 -5.05 -3.38
N LYS A 269 -31.48 -3.87 -3.50
CA LYS A 269 -31.07 -2.85 -4.46
C LYS A 269 -29.81 -2.12 -4.03
N ILE A 270 -28.96 -1.76 -5.01
CA ILE A 270 -27.86 -0.82 -4.84
C ILE A 270 -28.33 0.54 -5.34
N GLU A 271 -28.52 1.49 -4.44
CA GLU A 271 -28.87 2.88 -4.75
C GLU A 271 -27.63 3.77 -4.70
N TRP A 272 -27.59 4.79 -5.54
CA TRP A 272 -26.47 5.71 -5.66
C TRP A 272 -26.85 7.10 -5.17
N ASP A 273 -26.10 7.62 -4.19
CA ASP A 273 -26.23 8.99 -3.70
C ASP A 273 -25.31 9.92 -4.52
N THR A 274 -25.87 10.47 -5.59
CA THR A 274 -25.16 11.38 -6.50
C THR A 274 -24.87 12.75 -5.90
N SER A 275 -25.36 13.06 -4.69
CA SER A 275 -24.97 14.27 -3.96
C SER A 275 -23.54 14.17 -3.40
N LYS A 276 -22.98 12.95 -3.35
CA LYS A 276 -21.61 12.67 -2.90
C LYS A 276 -20.64 12.63 -4.08
N PRO A 277 -19.38 13.02 -3.86
CA PRO A 277 -18.40 13.08 -4.95
C PRO A 277 -18.01 11.70 -5.46
N ASN A 278 -17.81 11.59 -6.78
CA ASN A 278 -17.26 10.39 -7.44
C ASN A 278 -15.76 10.19 -7.22
N GLY A 279 -15.03 11.24 -6.87
CA GLY A 279 -13.56 11.23 -6.87
C GLY A 279 -12.99 11.28 -8.30
N GLN A 280 -11.73 10.84 -8.46
CA GLN A 280 -11.05 10.82 -9.75
C GLN A 280 -11.69 9.80 -10.70
N PRO A 281 -11.95 10.13 -12.00
CA PRO A 281 -12.69 9.26 -12.91
C PRO A 281 -12.05 7.89 -13.13
N ARG A 282 -10.72 7.84 -13.40
CA ARG A 282 -9.99 6.59 -13.66
C ARG A 282 -8.69 6.56 -12.91
N ARG A 283 -8.30 5.35 -12.44
CA ARG A 283 -6.99 5.06 -11.84
C ARG A 283 -6.57 3.64 -12.19
N CYS A 284 -5.54 3.52 -13.02
CA CYS A 284 -4.90 2.26 -13.38
C CYS A 284 -3.40 2.51 -13.63
N LEU A 285 -2.56 1.61 -13.18
CA LEU A 285 -1.10 1.69 -13.34
C LEU A 285 -0.65 0.96 -14.61
N ASP A 286 0.37 1.50 -15.26
CA ASP A 286 1.20 0.72 -16.17
C ASP A 286 2.13 -0.16 -15.31
N VAL A 287 2.04 -1.47 -15.48
CA VAL A 287 2.77 -2.46 -14.69
C VAL A 287 3.94 -3.09 -15.43
N THR A 288 4.24 -2.60 -16.65
CA THR A 288 5.27 -3.14 -17.54
C THR A 288 6.64 -3.18 -16.88
N ARG A 289 7.03 -2.09 -16.19
CA ARG A 289 8.33 -1.98 -15.52
C ARG A 289 8.54 -3.04 -14.44
N ALA A 290 7.53 -3.35 -13.65
CA ALA A 290 7.62 -4.39 -12.61
C ALA A 290 7.85 -5.77 -13.22
N CYS A 291 7.17 -6.08 -14.31
CA CYS A 291 7.36 -7.33 -15.05
C CYS A 291 8.76 -7.43 -15.65
N GLU A 292 9.22 -6.39 -16.35
CA GLU A 292 10.52 -6.40 -17.06
C GLU A 292 11.72 -6.38 -16.11
N ARG A 293 11.63 -5.65 -14.99
CA ARG A 293 12.79 -5.40 -14.12
C ARG A 293 12.99 -6.49 -13.06
N PHE A 294 11.93 -7.10 -12.54
CA PHE A 294 12.05 -8.14 -11.52
C PHE A 294 11.04 -9.27 -11.62
N GLY A 295 10.31 -9.37 -12.75
CA GLY A 295 9.45 -10.51 -13.07
C GLY A 295 8.13 -10.52 -12.28
N PHE A 296 7.67 -9.37 -11.77
CA PHE A 296 6.40 -9.33 -11.05
C PHE A 296 5.20 -9.26 -12.00
N VAL A 297 4.26 -10.16 -11.78
CA VAL A 297 2.93 -10.18 -12.39
C VAL A 297 1.92 -10.58 -11.32
N ALA A 298 0.82 -9.83 -11.19
CA ALA A 298 -0.27 -10.19 -10.29
C ALA A 298 -0.98 -11.45 -10.83
N THR A 299 -1.09 -12.48 -10.00
CA THR A 299 -1.60 -13.82 -10.39
C THR A 299 -2.96 -14.15 -9.80
N THR A 300 -3.36 -13.48 -8.71
CA THR A 300 -4.63 -13.76 -8.05
C THR A 300 -5.79 -13.26 -8.91
N ASP A 301 -6.71 -14.16 -9.26
CA ASP A 301 -7.97 -13.77 -9.88
C ASP A 301 -8.78 -12.87 -8.93
N PHE A 302 -9.39 -11.80 -9.50
CA PHE A 302 -10.01 -10.76 -8.70
C PHE A 302 -11.21 -11.28 -7.89
N GLU A 303 -12.06 -12.09 -8.50
CA GLU A 303 -13.22 -12.68 -7.81
C GLU A 303 -12.78 -13.65 -6.69
N THR A 304 -11.75 -14.45 -6.96
CA THR A 304 -11.14 -15.35 -5.96
C THR A 304 -10.57 -14.55 -4.77
N GLY A 305 -9.87 -13.46 -5.04
CA GLY A 305 -9.34 -12.56 -3.99
C GLY A 305 -10.46 -11.93 -3.15
N LEU A 306 -11.56 -11.48 -3.80
CA LEU A 306 -12.73 -10.96 -3.11
C LEU A 306 -13.41 -12.02 -2.24
N ALA A 307 -13.61 -13.24 -2.75
CA ALA A 307 -14.22 -14.33 -2.00
C ALA A 307 -13.42 -14.63 -0.72
N ARG A 308 -12.09 -14.74 -0.79
CA ARG A 308 -11.21 -14.93 0.37
C ARG A 308 -11.30 -13.77 1.37
N THR A 309 -11.44 -12.55 0.87
CA THR A 309 -11.57 -11.35 1.72
C THR A 309 -12.91 -11.34 2.47
N ILE A 310 -14.00 -11.72 1.80
CA ILE A 310 -15.34 -11.84 2.38
C ILE A 310 -15.38 -12.94 3.43
N GLU A 311 -14.81 -14.11 3.13
CA GLU A 311 -14.72 -15.24 4.06
C GLU A 311 -13.97 -14.83 5.34
N TRP A 312 -12.79 -14.23 5.19
CA TRP A 312 -12.02 -13.74 6.32
C TRP A 312 -12.81 -12.75 7.18
N PHE A 313 -13.51 -11.80 6.56
CA PHE A 313 -14.32 -10.84 7.31
C PHE A 313 -15.46 -11.52 8.09
N ARG A 314 -16.14 -12.51 7.50
CA ARG A 314 -17.20 -13.28 8.19
C ARG A 314 -16.67 -13.99 9.43
N GLU A 315 -15.48 -14.57 9.36
CA GLU A 315 -14.86 -15.27 10.48
C GLU A 315 -14.40 -14.33 11.62
N HIS A 316 -14.03 -13.08 11.29
CA HIS A 316 -13.42 -12.15 12.23
C HIS A 316 -14.34 -10.98 12.65
N ALA A 317 -15.47 -10.75 11.98
CA ALA A 317 -16.44 -9.73 12.35
C ALA A 317 -17.30 -10.10 13.57
N SER A 318 -17.27 -11.38 13.97
CA SER A 318 -18.03 -11.91 15.11
C SER A 318 -17.20 -12.01 16.39
N ALA A 319 -15.93 -11.60 16.34
CA ALA A 319 -15.00 -11.54 17.47
C ALA A 319 -14.80 -10.07 17.89
#